data_67214a3924f3b22c435447677073388b
#
_entry.id   67214a3924f3b22c435447677073388b
#
_cell.length_a   1.000
_cell.length_b   1.000
_cell.length_c   1.000
_cell.angle_alpha   90.00
_cell.angle_beta   90.00
_cell.angle_gamma   90.00
#
_symmetry.space_group_name_H-M   'P 1'
#
loop_
_entity.id
_entity.type
_entity.pdbx_description
1 polymer ?
#
loop_
_entity_poly.entity_id
_entity_poly.type
_entity_poly.pdbx_seq_one_letter_code
_entity_poly.pdbx_strand_id
1 'polypeptide(L)'
;MQNDLTIQTHQAEQTTCCIVGSGPAGAVLALLLARQGIPVLLLEEHMDFDRDFRGDTVHPSVMEIMDQLGLADRLLAIEHTQIDTLPVQTAEGTVTLADFHRLKTKFPYIAMIPQVHFLEFITAEAKRYPNFRLVMGARVEKLIIEDGYVHGVQYRGLDGWHEVRAVLTVAADGRFSRVRKLADFEPVKTAPPMDVLWFRLPLKAGDPKESSGRLAAGHILVILNRADYWQVGYVIPKGGYQKIRAAGMETLRKEFADLLPEWADRIATLKEWKQISVLSVESSRLRRWYRPGLLLIGDAAHVMSPVGGVGINYAIQDAVVAANILGENLKAGRVRLSELAKVQRKREWPTRIIQGFQHIIQQMVLASVLKSDKALTIPPFVPFLLRLPLVGALPARLVAFGPRRVHVKDV
;
A
#
# COMPACT_ATOMS: atom_id res chain seq x y z
N MET A 1 21.98 7.22 -43.46
CA MET A 1 22.64 6.14 -42.80
C MET A 1 21.86 5.84 -41.50
N GLN A 2 20.90 4.92 -41.61
CA GLN A 2 20.16 4.39 -40.45
C GLN A 2 21.07 3.40 -39.76
N ASN A 3 21.50 3.73 -38.54
CA ASN A 3 22.16 2.75 -37.66
C ASN A 3 21.07 1.77 -37.16
N ASP A 4 20.94 0.65 -37.83
CA ASP A 4 20.33 -0.56 -37.30
C ASP A 4 21.23 -1.05 -36.16
N LEU A 5 20.96 -0.61 -34.94
CA LEU A 5 21.46 -1.25 -33.72
C LEU A 5 20.77 -2.61 -33.65
N THR A 6 21.44 -3.62 -34.19
CA THR A 6 21.11 -5.04 -34.00
C THR A 6 21.12 -5.29 -32.49
N ILE A 7 19.91 -5.33 -31.89
CA ILE A 7 19.70 -5.73 -30.49
C ILE A 7 20.15 -7.18 -30.43
N GLN A 8 21.31 -7.44 -29.78
CA GLN A 8 21.67 -8.80 -29.39
C GLN A 8 20.61 -9.26 -28.37
N THR A 9 19.59 -9.93 -28.85
CA THR A 9 18.60 -10.60 -27.99
C THR A 9 19.26 -11.80 -27.39
N HIS A 10 19.51 -11.75 -26.07
CA HIS A 10 19.76 -12.97 -25.30
C HIS A 10 18.58 -13.93 -25.52
N GLN A 11 18.87 -15.23 -25.54
CA GLN A 11 17.83 -16.26 -25.68
C GLN A 11 16.66 -15.95 -24.74
N ALA A 12 15.43 -15.95 -25.27
CA ALA A 12 14.22 -15.61 -24.50
C ALA A 12 14.11 -16.52 -23.27
N GLU A 13 14.13 -15.95 -22.08
CA GLU A 13 13.93 -16.70 -20.84
C GLU A 13 12.48 -17.18 -20.74
N GLN A 14 12.27 -18.42 -20.30
CA GLN A 14 10.95 -18.97 -20.10
C GLN A 14 10.64 -19.19 -18.62
N THR A 15 9.45 -18.81 -18.21
CA THR A 15 8.93 -19.04 -16.85
C THR A 15 7.44 -19.36 -16.90
N THR A 16 6.88 -19.91 -15.81
CA THR A 16 5.43 -20.09 -15.74
C THR A 16 4.72 -18.79 -15.39
N CYS A 17 5.25 -18.01 -14.45
CA CYS A 17 4.68 -16.74 -14.06
C CYS A 17 5.75 -15.65 -14.01
N CYS A 18 5.57 -14.60 -14.82
CA CYS A 18 6.39 -13.39 -14.76
C CYS A 18 5.62 -12.32 -13.97
N ILE A 19 6.18 -11.86 -12.84
CA ILE A 19 5.59 -10.82 -12.00
C ILE A 19 6.40 -9.56 -12.16
N VAL A 20 5.74 -8.44 -12.49
CA VAL A 20 6.37 -7.13 -12.68
C VAL A 20 6.06 -6.25 -11.47
N GLY A 21 7.12 -5.85 -10.75
CA GLY A 21 7.07 -5.04 -9.53
C GLY A 21 7.15 -5.90 -8.26
N SER A 22 8.19 -5.68 -7.46
CA SER A 22 8.44 -6.35 -6.18
C SER A 22 7.91 -5.54 -4.99
N GLY A 23 6.80 -4.83 -5.16
CA GLY A 23 6.03 -4.27 -4.05
C GLY A 23 5.28 -5.37 -3.28
N PRO A 24 4.49 -5.01 -2.24
CA PRO A 24 3.83 -5.98 -1.36
C PRO A 24 2.98 -7.04 -2.09
N ALA A 25 2.26 -6.64 -3.15
CA ALA A 25 1.48 -7.58 -3.96
C ALA A 25 2.38 -8.58 -4.71
N GLY A 26 3.39 -8.07 -5.43
CA GLY A 26 4.25 -8.91 -6.27
C GLY A 26 5.14 -9.83 -5.46
N ALA A 27 5.77 -9.33 -4.39
CA ALA A 27 6.63 -10.12 -3.53
C ALA A 27 5.87 -11.26 -2.83
N VAL A 28 4.68 -10.97 -2.27
CA VAL A 28 3.86 -11.99 -1.61
C VAL A 28 3.30 -13.00 -2.62
N LEU A 29 2.86 -12.54 -3.81
CA LEU A 29 2.43 -13.46 -4.85
C LEU A 29 3.56 -14.40 -5.29
N ALA A 30 4.75 -13.85 -5.48
CA ALA A 30 5.92 -14.63 -5.86
C ALA A 30 6.27 -15.69 -4.82
N LEU A 31 6.27 -15.34 -3.52
CA LEU A 31 6.48 -16.28 -2.42
C LEU A 31 5.42 -17.40 -2.45
N LEU A 32 4.14 -17.05 -2.58
CA LEU A 32 3.05 -18.02 -2.57
C LEU A 32 3.12 -19.00 -3.74
N LEU A 33 3.42 -18.51 -4.95
CA LEU A 33 3.58 -19.36 -6.12
C LEU A 33 4.85 -20.24 -6.05
N ALA A 34 5.96 -19.66 -5.56
CA ALA A 34 7.19 -20.42 -5.36
C ALA A 34 7.01 -21.57 -4.36
N ARG A 35 6.29 -21.35 -3.25
CA ARG A 35 5.91 -22.40 -2.29
C ARG A 35 5.07 -23.52 -2.93
N GLN A 36 4.27 -23.19 -3.92
CA GLN A 36 3.47 -24.17 -4.67
C GLN A 36 4.30 -24.92 -5.74
N GLY A 37 5.60 -24.66 -5.86
CA GLY A 37 6.48 -25.30 -6.85
C GLY A 37 6.36 -24.70 -8.25
N ILE A 38 5.72 -23.54 -8.41
CA ILE A 38 5.53 -22.89 -9.71
C ILE A 38 6.76 -22.04 -10.03
N PRO A 39 7.39 -22.17 -11.23
CA PRO A 39 8.47 -21.30 -11.67
C PRO A 39 8.01 -19.84 -11.75
N VAL A 40 8.69 -18.97 -10.99
CA VAL A 40 8.38 -17.53 -10.90
C VAL A 40 9.60 -16.69 -11.16
N LEU A 41 9.45 -15.73 -12.07
CA LEU A 41 10.38 -14.62 -12.24
C LEU A 41 9.74 -13.33 -11.75
N LEU A 42 10.35 -12.69 -10.75
CA LEU A 42 9.95 -11.40 -10.19
C LEU A 42 10.91 -10.33 -10.70
N LEU A 43 10.38 -9.31 -11.39
CA LEU A 43 11.12 -8.18 -11.95
C LEU A 43 10.87 -6.93 -11.10
N GLU A 44 11.94 -6.25 -10.67
CA GLU A 44 11.88 -4.98 -9.95
C GLU A 44 12.70 -3.93 -10.69
N GLU A 45 12.10 -2.75 -10.94
CA GLU A 45 12.75 -1.66 -11.68
C GLU A 45 13.92 -1.04 -10.90
N HIS A 46 13.85 -1.01 -9.59
CA HIS A 46 14.87 -0.39 -8.73
C HIS A 46 15.92 -1.40 -8.27
N MET A 47 17.04 -0.88 -7.75
CA MET A 47 18.16 -1.70 -7.25
C MET A 47 18.00 -2.11 -5.78
N ASP A 48 17.05 -1.50 -5.06
CA ASP A 48 16.74 -1.73 -3.66
C ASP A 48 15.23 -1.61 -3.39
N PHE A 49 14.82 -1.79 -2.15
CA PHE A 49 13.42 -1.62 -1.72
C PHE A 49 13.18 -0.30 -0.99
N ASP A 50 14.20 0.56 -0.85
CA ASP A 50 14.04 1.82 -0.17
C ASP A 50 13.15 2.77 -0.99
N ARG A 51 12.11 3.28 -0.34
CA ARG A 51 11.12 4.17 -0.92
C ARG A 51 10.67 5.16 0.14
N ASP A 52 10.74 6.44 -0.18
CA ASP A 52 10.27 7.48 0.70
C ASP A 52 8.77 7.34 1.04
N PHE A 53 8.47 7.47 2.33
CA PHE A 53 7.11 7.66 2.88
C PHE A 53 6.02 6.74 2.32
N ARG A 54 6.32 5.46 2.12
CA ARG A 54 5.33 4.46 1.78
C ARG A 54 4.72 3.84 3.02
N GLY A 55 3.54 3.25 2.85
CA GLY A 55 2.81 2.64 3.95
C GLY A 55 3.59 1.51 4.61
N ASP A 56 3.70 1.56 5.91
CA ASP A 56 4.44 0.62 6.74
C ASP A 56 3.51 -0.13 7.69
N THR A 57 2.22 -0.11 7.40
CA THR A 57 1.18 -0.68 8.25
C THR A 57 0.84 -2.10 7.85
N VAL A 58 1.23 -3.06 8.66
CA VAL A 58 0.88 -4.48 8.53
C VAL A 58 -0.28 -4.76 9.47
N HIS A 59 -1.47 -4.89 8.89
CA HIS A 59 -2.72 -5.04 9.64
C HIS A 59 -2.95 -6.50 10.09
N PRO A 60 -3.89 -6.74 11.04
CA PRO A 60 -4.24 -8.09 11.49
C PRO A 60 -4.50 -9.09 10.36
N SER A 61 -5.12 -8.66 9.26
CA SER A 61 -5.36 -9.54 8.10
C SER A 61 -4.09 -10.08 7.46
N VAL A 62 -3.05 -9.25 7.37
CA VAL A 62 -1.75 -9.68 6.83
C VAL A 62 -0.99 -10.51 7.84
N MET A 63 -1.06 -10.16 9.13
CA MET A 63 -0.47 -10.97 10.20
C MET A 63 -1.07 -12.37 10.25
N GLU A 64 -2.41 -12.51 10.07
CA GLU A 64 -3.05 -13.83 9.95
C GLU A 64 -2.56 -14.61 8.71
N ILE A 65 -2.33 -13.94 7.58
CA ILE A 65 -1.73 -14.56 6.38
C ILE A 65 -0.29 -15.02 6.68
N MET A 66 0.51 -14.21 7.35
CA MET A 66 1.88 -14.59 7.74
C MET A 66 1.89 -15.75 8.74
N ASP A 67 0.93 -15.81 9.67
CA ASP A 67 0.76 -16.92 10.62
C ASP A 67 0.40 -18.23 9.90
N GLN A 68 -0.53 -18.19 8.94
CA GLN A 68 -0.86 -19.34 8.09
C GLN A 68 0.33 -19.86 7.28
N LEU A 69 1.27 -18.97 6.94
CA LEU A 69 2.51 -19.33 6.25
C LEU A 69 3.62 -19.80 7.20
N GLY A 70 3.41 -19.74 8.52
CA GLY A 70 4.44 -20.02 9.54
C GLY A 70 5.54 -18.95 9.61
N LEU A 71 5.23 -17.72 9.20
CA LEU A 71 6.19 -16.61 9.09
C LEU A 71 5.95 -15.50 10.10
N ALA A 72 4.85 -15.52 10.87
CA ALA A 72 4.46 -14.41 11.73
C ALA A 72 5.52 -14.09 12.79
N ASP A 73 6.01 -15.09 13.54
CA ASP A 73 6.97 -14.88 14.62
C ASP A 73 8.30 -14.32 14.10
N ARG A 74 8.75 -14.79 12.94
CA ARG A 74 9.96 -14.30 12.28
C ARG A 74 9.81 -12.88 11.73
N LEU A 75 8.63 -12.53 11.22
CA LEU A 75 8.31 -11.17 10.79
C LEU A 75 8.28 -10.22 11.99
N LEU A 76 7.70 -10.64 13.11
CA LEU A 76 7.63 -9.84 14.34
C LEU A 76 8.99 -9.72 15.07
N ALA A 77 9.99 -10.53 14.71
CA ALA A 77 11.36 -10.33 15.19
C ALA A 77 12.05 -9.10 14.54
N ILE A 78 11.51 -8.56 13.47
CA ILE A 78 11.95 -7.28 12.88
C ILE A 78 11.50 -6.16 13.81
N GLU A 79 12.37 -5.17 14.04
CA GLU A 79 12.04 -4.01 14.86
C GLU A 79 10.80 -3.29 14.32
N HIS A 80 9.80 -3.09 15.20
CA HIS A 80 8.52 -2.48 14.84
C HIS A 80 7.85 -1.83 16.05
N THR A 81 6.93 -0.93 15.78
CA THR A 81 6.00 -0.42 16.79
C THR A 81 4.59 -0.97 16.54
N GLN A 82 3.71 -0.88 17.52
CA GLN A 82 2.34 -1.40 17.44
C GLN A 82 1.33 -0.27 17.64
N ILE A 83 0.22 -0.36 16.97
CA ILE A 83 -0.94 0.53 17.12
C ILE A 83 -2.12 -0.34 17.56
N ASP A 84 -2.45 -0.28 18.85
CA ASP A 84 -3.55 -1.03 19.45
C ASP A 84 -4.87 -0.28 19.37
N THR A 85 -4.78 1.05 19.36
CA THR A 85 -5.92 1.96 19.28
C THR A 85 -5.61 3.13 18.33
N LEU A 86 -6.64 3.76 17.79
CA LEU A 86 -6.53 4.99 17.01
C LEU A 86 -7.18 6.15 17.77
N PRO A 87 -6.48 6.75 18.74
CA PRO A 87 -6.97 7.92 19.44
C PRO A 87 -6.86 9.17 18.56
N VAL A 88 -7.87 10.01 18.60
CA VAL A 88 -7.91 11.31 17.93
C VAL A 88 -8.20 12.39 18.95
N GLN A 89 -7.28 13.31 19.08
CA GLN A 89 -7.41 14.49 19.93
C GLN A 89 -8.25 15.55 19.23
N THR A 90 -9.24 16.07 19.91
CA THR A 90 -10.12 17.14 19.47
C THR A 90 -10.15 18.25 20.53
N ALA A 91 -10.75 19.39 20.24
CA ALA A 91 -10.93 20.47 21.21
C ALA A 91 -11.75 20.03 22.44
N GLU A 92 -12.61 19.03 22.31
CA GLU A 92 -13.48 18.50 23.36
C GLU A 92 -12.86 17.33 24.14
N GLY A 93 -11.67 16.86 23.76
CA GLY A 93 -10.98 15.72 24.36
C GLY A 93 -10.57 14.66 23.36
N THR A 94 -10.18 13.49 23.84
CA THR A 94 -9.74 12.37 23.01
C THR A 94 -10.86 11.38 22.72
N VAL A 95 -11.03 11.03 21.46
CA VAL A 95 -11.99 10.01 20.99
C VAL A 95 -11.22 8.87 20.32
N THR A 96 -11.43 7.64 20.78
CA THR A 96 -10.86 6.45 20.13
C THR A 96 -11.74 6.03 18.96
N LEU A 97 -11.24 6.21 17.74
CA LEU A 97 -11.96 5.87 16.50
C LEU A 97 -11.95 4.37 16.20
N ALA A 98 -10.89 3.67 16.57
CA ALA A 98 -10.79 2.22 16.45
C ALA A 98 -10.00 1.65 17.64
N ASP A 99 -10.48 0.53 18.15
CA ASP A 99 -9.87 -0.24 19.23
C ASP A 99 -9.72 -1.69 18.74
N PHE A 100 -8.49 -2.08 18.45
CA PHE A 100 -8.16 -3.39 17.87
C PHE A 100 -8.23 -4.51 18.91
N HIS A 101 -8.13 -4.22 20.23
CA HIS A 101 -8.29 -5.21 21.29
C HIS A 101 -9.68 -5.87 21.27
N ARG A 102 -10.69 -5.21 20.67
CA ARG A 102 -12.04 -5.76 20.50
C ARG A 102 -12.13 -6.82 19.40
N LEU A 103 -11.07 -7.04 18.65
CA LEU A 103 -11.03 -8.00 17.55
C LEU A 103 -10.71 -9.40 18.03
N LYS A 104 -11.43 -10.41 17.55
CA LYS A 104 -11.11 -11.81 17.76
C LYS A 104 -10.03 -12.25 16.77
N THR A 105 -8.78 -12.04 17.14
CA THR A 105 -7.59 -12.40 16.36
C THR A 105 -6.40 -12.62 17.28
N LYS A 106 -5.39 -13.37 16.83
CA LYS A 106 -4.09 -13.53 17.52
C LYS A 106 -3.29 -12.22 17.51
N PHE A 107 -3.57 -11.31 16.55
CA PHE A 107 -2.84 -10.06 16.33
C PHE A 107 -3.78 -8.85 16.41
N PRO A 108 -4.22 -8.44 17.63
CA PRO A 108 -5.20 -7.37 17.80
C PRO A 108 -4.55 -5.97 17.74
N TYR A 109 -3.66 -5.73 16.76
CA TYR A 109 -2.92 -4.49 16.56
C TYR A 109 -2.48 -4.33 15.11
N ILE A 110 -2.10 -3.12 14.72
CA ILE A 110 -1.38 -2.86 13.48
C ILE A 110 0.11 -2.83 13.80
N ALA A 111 0.92 -3.70 13.17
CA ALA A 111 2.37 -3.66 13.26
C ALA A 111 2.92 -2.61 12.29
N MET A 112 3.71 -1.67 12.80
CA MET A 112 4.38 -0.62 12.04
C MET A 112 5.76 -1.12 11.62
N ILE A 113 5.82 -1.91 10.56
CA ILE A 113 7.06 -2.49 10.01
C ILE A 113 7.48 -1.67 8.80
N PRO A 114 8.71 -1.10 8.75
CA PRO A 114 9.19 -0.42 7.56
C PRO A 114 9.02 -1.30 6.32
N GLN A 115 8.40 -0.76 5.25
CA GLN A 115 8.08 -1.54 4.05
C GLN A 115 9.33 -2.18 3.44
N VAL A 116 10.48 -1.52 3.51
CA VAL A 116 11.77 -2.07 3.03
C VAL A 116 12.07 -3.40 3.73
N HIS A 117 11.99 -3.45 5.06
CA HIS A 117 12.28 -4.67 5.82
C HIS A 117 11.23 -5.77 5.59
N PHE A 118 9.96 -5.39 5.42
CA PHE A 118 8.92 -6.34 5.03
C PHE A 118 9.23 -6.99 3.67
N LEU A 119 9.62 -6.19 2.67
CA LEU A 119 9.93 -6.69 1.32
C LEU A 119 11.21 -7.51 1.28
N GLU A 120 12.26 -7.10 1.99
CA GLU A 120 13.49 -7.88 2.17
C GLU A 120 13.19 -9.22 2.80
N PHE A 121 12.38 -9.25 3.86
CA PHE A 121 11.96 -10.48 4.54
C PHE A 121 11.21 -11.41 3.58
N ILE A 122 10.16 -10.93 2.90
CA ILE A 122 9.35 -11.75 1.99
C ILE A 122 10.17 -12.29 0.82
N THR A 123 11.04 -11.46 0.23
CA THR A 123 11.88 -11.89 -0.89
C THR A 123 12.98 -12.85 -0.44
N ALA A 124 13.53 -12.69 0.77
CA ALA A 124 14.45 -13.65 1.36
C ALA A 124 13.79 -15.02 1.57
N GLU A 125 12.54 -15.04 2.04
CA GLU A 125 11.77 -16.28 2.16
C GLU A 125 11.49 -16.92 0.79
N ALA A 126 11.16 -16.12 -0.23
CA ALA A 126 10.94 -16.62 -1.59
C ALA A 126 12.22 -17.21 -2.20
N LYS A 127 13.40 -16.62 -1.95
CA LYS A 127 14.71 -17.13 -2.41
C LYS A 127 15.08 -18.52 -1.87
N ARG A 128 14.38 -19.02 -0.85
CA ARG A 128 14.59 -20.39 -0.34
C ARG A 128 14.04 -21.46 -1.30
N TYR A 129 13.25 -21.08 -2.28
CA TYR A 129 12.65 -21.96 -3.27
C TYR A 129 13.44 -21.90 -4.59
N PRO A 130 13.93 -23.05 -5.13
CA PRO A 130 14.77 -23.08 -6.33
C PRO A 130 14.05 -22.63 -7.61
N ASN A 131 12.74 -22.63 -7.60
CA ASN A 131 11.86 -22.18 -8.69
C ASN A 131 11.53 -20.68 -8.65
N PHE A 132 12.15 -19.93 -7.73
CA PHE A 132 12.00 -18.48 -7.64
C PHE A 132 13.28 -17.75 -8.08
N ARG A 133 13.10 -16.73 -8.89
CA ARG A 133 14.16 -15.80 -9.29
C ARG A 133 13.68 -14.35 -9.17
N LEU A 134 14.51 -13.49 -8.60
CA LEU A 134 14.32 -12.05 -8.51
C LEU A 134 15.41 -11.34 -9.34
N VAL A 135 14.97 -10.41 -10.20
CA VAL A 135 15.86 -9.53 -10.97
C VAL A 135 15.59 -8.10 -10.57
N MET A 136 16.59 -7.46 -9.94
CA MET A 136 16.56 -6.04 -9.59
C MET A 136 17.11 -5.21 -10.76
N GLY A 137 16.71 -3.93 -10.86
CA GLY A 137 17.10 -3.06 -11.98
C GLY A 137 16.44 -3.43 -13.31
N ALA A 138 15.37 -4.22 -13.29
CA ALA A 138 14.67 -4.74 -14.46
C ALA A 138 13.46 -3.87 -14.80
N ARG A 139 13.62 -2.95 -15.73
CA ARG A 139 12.59 -2.04 -16.16
C ARG A 139 11.83 -2.60 -17.36
N VAL A 140 10.57 -2.98 -17.17
CA VAL A 140 9.71 -3.47 -18.25
C VAL A 140 9.38 -2.31 -19.21
N GLU A 141 9.65 -2.53 -20.52
CA GLU A 141 9.46 -1.52 -21.55
C GLU A 141 8.41 -1.92 -22.59
N LYS A 142 8.18 -3.21 -22.78
CA LYS A 142 7.20 -3.72 -23.77
C LYS A 142 6.51 -4.98 -23.25
N LEU A 143 5.28 -5.19 -23.73
CA LEU A 143 4.59 -6.48 -23.65
C LEU A 143 4.83 -7.26 -24.94
N ILE A 144 5.02 -8.58 -24.81
CA ILE A 144 5.05 -9.50 -25.95
C ILE A 144 3.59 -9.93 -26.19
N ILE A 145 3.00 -9.42 -27.26
CA ILE A 145 1.59 -9.68 -27.57
C ILE A 145 1.53 -10.38 -28.93
N GLU A 146 0.95 -11.59 -28.96
CA GLU A 146 0.72 -12.36 -30.17
C GLU A 146 -0.77 -12.78 -30.17
N ASP A 147 -1.49 -12.56 -31.25
CA ASP A 147 -2.91 -12.86 -31.41
C ASP A 147 -3.81 -12.34 -30.26
N GLY A 148 -3.45 -11.17 -29.70
CA GLY A 148 -4.18 -10.55 -28.58
C GLY A 148 -3.91 -11.16 -27.21
N TYR A 149 -3.03 -12.15 -27.12
CA TYR A 149 -2.58 -12.79 -25.89
C TYR A 149 -1.22 -12.22 -25.44
N VAL A 150 -1.06 -11.93 -24.15
CA VAL A 150 0.21 -11.49 -23.57
C VAL A 150 1.04 -12.72 -23.22
N HIS A 151 2.13 -12.92 -23.94
CA HIS A 151 3.06 -14.05 -23.76
C HIS A 151 4.26 -13.73 -22.89
N GLY A 152 4.38 -12.49 -22.39
CA GLY A 152 5.50 -12.07 -21.57
C GLY A 152 5.84 -10.60 -21.72
N VAL A 153 7.08 -10.26 -21.40
CA VAL A 153 7.59 -8.89 -21.38
C VAL A 153 8.98 -8.79 -21.98
N GLN A 154 9.32 -7.59 -22.49
CA GLN A 154 10.70 -7.20 -22.72
C GLN A 154 11.05 -6.13 -21.67
N TYR A 155 12.20 -6.33 -21.01
CA TYR A 155 12.70 -5.39 -20.02
C TYR A 155 14.14 -4.97 -20.32
N ARG A 156 14.51 -3.80 -19.82
CA ARG A 156 15.87 -3.30 -19.84
C ARG A 156 16.49 -3.57 -18.47
N GLY A 157 17.51 -4.43 -18.45
CA GLY A 157 18.37 -4.70 -17.32
C GLY A 157 19.62 -3.83 -17.34
N LEU A 158 20.56 -4.09 -16.41
CA LEU A 158 21.84 -3.39 -16.31
C LEU A 158 22.75 -3.71 -17.49
N ASP A 159 22.64 -4.91 -18.04
CA ASP A 159 23.44 -5.51 -19.12
C ASP A 159 22.77 -5.42 -20.49
N GLY A 160 21.58 -4.82 -20.59
CA GLY A 160 20.91 -4.62 -21.86
C GLY A 160 19.45 -5.05 -21.90
N TRP A 161 19.00 -5.45 -23.08
CA TRP A 161 17.62 -5.90 -23.31
C TRP A 161 17.46 -7.39 -23.06
N HIS A 162 16.37 -7.75 -22.40
CA HIS A 162 16.00 -9.14 -22.12
C HIS A 162 14.55 -9.37 -22.52
N GLU A 163 14.28 -10.61 -22.93
CA GLU A 163 12.94 -11.10 -23.21
C GLU A 163 12.58 -12.23 -22.25
N VAL A 164 11.37 -12.17 -21.67
CA VAL A 164 10.80 -13.21 -20.84
C VAL A 164 9.47 -13.63 -21.39
N ARG A 165 9.33 -14.92 -21.68
CA ARG A 165 8.05 -15.54 -22.04
C ARG A 165 7.46 -16.27 -20.85
N ALA A 166 6.15 -16.10 -20.63
CA ALA A 166 5.44 -16.67 -19.50
C ALA A 166 4.03 -17.11 -19.88
N VAL A 167 3.52 -18.12 -19.18
CA VAL A 167 2.11 -18.55 -19.27
C VAL A 167 1.18 -17.44 -18.77
N LEU A 168 1.63 -16.71 -17.73
CA LEU A 168 0.94 -15.56 -17.18
C LEU A 168 1.93 -14.47 -16.81
N THR A 169 1.64 -13.24 -17.23
CA THR A 169 2.26 -12.03 -16.72
C THR A 169 1.36 -11.41 -15.66
N VAL A 170 1.92 -11.03 -14.50
CA VAL A 170 1.18 -10.33 -13.45
C VAL A 170 1.80 -8.96 -13.23
N ALA A 171 1.03 -7.89 -13.44
CA ALA A 171 1.43 -6.53 -13.13
C ALA A 171 1.11 -6.20 -11.67
N ALA A 172 2.16 -5.93 -10.89
CA ALA A 172 2.14 -5.46 -9.50
C ALA A 172 3.06 -4.23 -9.33
N ASP A 173 3.28 -3.50 -10.42
CA ASP A 173 4.20 -2.37 -10.58
C ASP A 173 3.64 -1.02 -10.10
N GLY A 174 2.63 -1.09 -9.23
CA GLY A 174 2.20 0.00 -8.39
C GLY A 174 1.35 1.08 -9.07
N ARG A 175 1.22 2.21 -8.37
CA ARG A 175 0.33 3.32 -8.73
C ARG A 175 0.53 3.84 -10.15
N PHE A 176 1.78 3.93 -10.60
CA PHE A 176 2.15 4.47 -11.91
C PHE A 176 2.38 3.36 -12.95
N SER A 177 1.82 2.18 -12.71
CA SER A 177 2.01 0.96 -13.49
C SER A 177 2.27 1.22 -14.99
N ARG A 178 3.46 0.82 -15.41
CA ARG A 178 3.86 0.87 -16.82
C ARG A 178 3.15 -0.23 -17.61
N VAL A 179 3.04 -1.42 -17.03
CA VAL A 179 2.34 -2.54 -17.66
C VAL A 179 0.89 -2.20 -17.93
N ARG A 180 0.21 -1.50 -16.98
CA ARG A 180 -1.15 -1.00 -17.19
C ARG A 180 -1.25 -0.12 -18.43
N LYS A 181 -0.29 0.82 -18.60
CA LYS A 181 -0.25 1.73 -19.77
C LYS A 181 0.05 0.96 -21.06
N LEU A 182 1.00 0.04 -21.05
CA LEU A 182 1.36 -0.79 -22.20
C LEU A 182 0.22 -1.72 -22.65
N ALA A 183 -0.68 -2.06 -21.75
CA ALA A 183 -1.85 -2.89 -22.02
C ALA A 183 -3.12 -2.08 -22.32
N ASP A 184 -3.03 -0.76 -22.44
CA ASP A 184 -4.14 0.18 -22.73
C ASP A 184 -5.30 0.11 -21.72
N PHE A 185 -4.96 -0.07 -20.44
CA PHE A 185 -5.95 -0.02 -19.38
C PHE A 185 -6.09 1.39 -18.81
N GLU A 186 -7.31 1.92 -18.85
CA GLU A 186 -7.66 3.25 -18.32
C GLU A 186 -8.33 3.13 -16.94
N PRO A 187 -7.74 3.70 -15.88
CA PRO A 187 -8.33 3.71 -14.56
C PRO A 187 -9.45 4.75 -14.43
N VAL A 188 -10.54 4.35 -13.79
CA VAL A 188 -11.55 5.29 -13.31
C VAL A 188 -10.98 5.96 -12.06
N LYS A 189 -10.67 7.25 -12.17
CA LYS A 189 -10.08 8.05 -11.10
C LYS A 189 -11.17 8.74 -10.30
N THR A 190 -11.01 8.76 -8.98
CA THR A 190 -11.70 9.66 -8.07
C THR A 190 -10.63 10.57 -7.46
N ALA A 191 -10.87 11.87 -7.49
CA ALA A 191 -9.93 12.84 -6.93
C ALA A 191 -10.34 13.12 -5.47
N PRO A 192 -9.65 12.56 -4.47
CA PRO A 192 -9.84 12.97 -3.09
C PRO A 192 -9.49 14.46 -2.97
N PRO A 193 -10.24 15.24 -2.17
CA PRO A 193 -10.06 16.69 -2.09
C PRO A 193 -8.86 17.11 -1.24
N MET A 194 -7.90 16.22 -1.01
CA MET A 194 -6.76 16.46 -0.13
C MET A 194 -5.45 15.93 -0.68
N ASP A 195 -4.35 16.50 -0.17
CA ASP A 195 -3.00 15.95 -0.21
C ASP A 195 -2.45 15.85 1.21
N VAL A 196 -1.32 15.18 1.41
CA VAL A 196 -0.68 15.04 2.73
C VAL A 196 0.78 15.44 2.63
N LEU A 197 1.20 16.34 3.51
CA LEU A 197 2.61 16.64 3.74
C LEU A 197 3.13 15.69 4.80
N TRP A 198 4.21 14.97 4.50
CA TRP A 198 4.88 14.09 5.43
C TRP A 198 6.24 14.65 5.82
N PHE A 199 6.54 14.63 7.11
CA PHE A 199 7.84 15.02 7.64
C PHE A 199 8.19 14.21 8.89
N ARG A 200 9.45 14.24 9.28
CA ARG A 200 9.97 13.53 10.46
C ARG A 200 10.35 14.54 11.53
N LEU A 201 10.04 14.20 12.78
CA LEU A 201 10.46 14.95 13.96
C LEU A 201 11.25 14.02 14.88
N PRO A 202 12.29 14.53 15.58
CA PRO A 202 13.06 13.73 16.54
C PRO A 202 12.19 13.14 17.65
N LEU A 203 12.39 11.87 17.98
CA LEU A 203 11.86 11.26 19.19
C LEU A 203 12.74 11.67 20.38
N LYS A 204 12.13 11.91 21.55
CA LYS A 204 12.86 12.23 22.79
C LYS A 204 12.48 11.27 23.89
N ALA A 205 13.38 11.10 24.86
CA ALA A 205 13.09 10.33 26.09
C ALA A 205 11.89 10.95 26.83
N GLY A 206 10.94 10.11 27.21
CA GLY A 206 9.70 10.55 27.88
C GLY A 206 8.54 10.84 26.94
N ASP A 207 8.73 10.74 25.62
CA ASP A 207 7.61 10.86 24.68
C ASP A 207 6.58 9.74 24.85
N PRO A 208 5.30 10.03 24.56
CA PRO A 208 4.28 8.98 24.50
C PRO A 208 4.67 7.93 23.45
N LYS A 209 4.34 6.67 23.70
CA LYS A 209 4.60 5.58 22.75
C LYS A 209 3.50 5.45 21.70
N GLU A 210 2.35 6.03 21.93
CA GLU A 210 1.14 5.82 21.15
C GLU A 210 1.10 6.76 19.95
N SER A 211 0.74 6.18 18.79
CA SER A 211 0.38 6.95 17.59
C SER A 211 -0.99 7.58 17.77
N SER A 212 -1.22 8.76 17.22
CA SER A 212 -2.47 9.50 17.40
C SER A 212 -2.84 10.33 16.17
N GLY A 213 -4.11 10.76 16.11
CA GLY A 213 -4.57 11.83 15.26
C GLY A 213 -4.81 13.11 16.07
N ARG A 214 -4.69 14.27 15.44
CA ARG A 214 -5.11 15.55 16.03
C ARG A 214 -5.99 16.30 15.03
N LEU A 215 -7.16 16.70 15.53
CA LEU A 215 -8.10 17.56 14.81
C LEU A 215 -8.11 18.91 15.53
N ALA A 216 -7.58 19.91 14.90
CA ALA A 216 -7.63 21.30 15.36
C ALA A 216 -8.39 22.16 14.33
N ALA A 217 -8.76 23.39 14.67
CA ALA A 217 -9.51 24.26 13.77
C ALA A 217 -8.87 24.35 12.38
N GLY A 218 -9.53 23.78 11.37
CA GLY A 218 -9.05 23.77 9.98
C GLY A 218 -7.90 22.79 9.66
N HIS A 219 -7.41 22.00 10.63
CA HIS A 219 -6.21 21.18 10.47
C HIS A 219 -6.38 19.74 10.94
N ILE A 220 -5.73 18.82 10.24
CA ILE A 220 -5.67 17.40 10.58
C ILE A 220 -4.22 16.95 10.56
N LEU A 221 -3.77 16.39 11.67
CA LEU A 221 -2.47 15.76 11.77
C LEU A 221 -2.63 14.27 12.10
N VAL A 222 -1.75 13.47 11.51
CA VAL A 222 -1.54 12.05 11.82
C VAL A 222 -0.12 11.93 12.37
N ILE A 223 0.02 11.41 13.58
CA ILE A 223 1.27 11.36 14.32
C ILE A 223 1.59 9.90 14.59
N LEU A 224 2.60 9.38 13.94
CA LEU A 224 2.96 7.96 13.98
C LEU A 224 4.32 7.77 14.67
N ASN A 225 4.35 6.94 15.70
CA ASN A 225 5.60 6.51 16.33
C ASN A 225 6.30 5.47 15.45
N ARG A 226 7.59 5.74 15.11
CA ARG A 226 8.41 4.91 14.23
C ARG A 226 9.63 4.32 14.94
N ALA A 227 9.56 4.16 16.26
CA ALA A 227 10.60 3.70 17.15
C ALA A 227 11.74 4.74 17.38
N ASP A 228 12.31 5.31 16.34
CA ASP A 228 13.45 6.25 16.37
C ASP A 228 13.08 7.70 16.02
N TYR A 229 11.91 7.93 15.42
CA TYR A 229 11.39 9.25 15.09
C TYR A 229 9.86 9.30 15.09
N TRP A 230 9.31 10.49 15.11
CA TRP A 230 7.90 10.75 14.83
C TRP A 230 7.69 11.04 13.35
N GLN A 231 6.83 10.26 12.71
CA GLN A 231 6.35 10.58 11.37
C GLN A 231 5.05 11.36 11.46
N VAL A 232 5.07 12.60 10.98
CA VAL A 232 3.91 13.48 11.03
C VAL A 232 3.34 13.69 9.63
N GLY A 233 2.05 13.40 9.47
CA GLY A 233 1.27 13.68 8.28
C GLY A 233 0.35 14.87 8.51
N TYR A 234 0.51 15.92 7.72
CA TYR A 234 -0.34 17.09 7.73
C TYR A 234 -1.24 17.12 6.49
N VAL A 235 -2.53 17.07 6.71
CA VAL A 235 -3.52 17.04 5.62
C VAL A 235 -3.79 18.46 5.14
N ILE A 236 -3.66 18.65 3.83
CA ILE A 236 -3.89 19.94 3.16
C ILE A 236 -4.95 19.81 2.05
N PRO A 237 -5.60 20.89 1.62
CA PRO A 237 -6.45 20.87 0.43
C PRO A 237 -5.69 20.41 -0.80
N LYS A 238 -6.36 19.72 -1.71
CA LYS A 238 -5.80 19.23 -2.97
C LYS A 238 -5.13 20.37 -3.74
N GLY A 239 -3.84 20.18 -4.09
CA GLY A 239 -3.02 21.19 -4.77
C GLY A 239 -2.56 22.35 -3.88
N GLY A 240 -2.86 22.35 -2.58
CA GLY A 240 -2.52 23.45 -1.64
C GLY A 240 -1.03 23.64 -1.38
N TYR A 241 -0.20 22.66 -1.71
CA TYR A 241 1.25 22.71 -1.43
C TYR A 241 1.97 23.94 -2.02
N GLN A 242 1.61 24.35 -3.24
CA GLN A 242 2.25 25.51 -3.87
C GLN A 242 2.01 26.81 -3.09
N LYS A 243 0.78 26.98 -2.56
CA LYS A 243 0.42 28.12 -1.71
C LYS A 243 1.23 28.10 -0.39
N ILE A 244 1.35 26.94 0.24
CA ILE A 244 2.14 26.77 1.48
C ILE A 244 3.61 27.08 1.21
N ARG A 245 4.16 26.59 0.12
CA ARG A 245 5.55 26.84 -0.26
C ARG A 245 5.82 28.31 -0.54
N ALA A 246 4.88 29.01 -1.18
CA ALA A 246 4.97 30.44 -1.45
C ALA A 246 4.91 31.30 -0.17
N ALA A 247 4.16 30.85 0.87
CA ALA A 247 4.10 31.51 2.17
C ALA A 247 5.40 31.37 2.99
N GLY A 248 6.25 30.42 2.63
CA GLY A 248 7.57 30.24 3.21
C GLY A 248 7.61 29.24 4.37
N MET A 249 8.83 28.69 4.62
CA MET A 249 9.07 27.65 5.65
C MET A 249 8.80 28.19 7.06
N GLU A 250 9.08 29.46 7.32
CA GLU A 250 8.86 30.08 8.62
C GLU A 250 7.39 30.12 8.99
N THR A 251 6.53 30.48 8.03
CA THR A 251 5.07 30.48 8.21
C THR A 251 4.56 29.05 8.53
N LEU A 252 5.07 28.06 7.81
CA LEU A 252 4.68 26.67 8.04
C LEU A 252 5.16 26.16 9.41
N ARG A 253 6.38 26.49 9.83
CA ARG A 253 6.89 26.15 11.17
C ARG A 253 6.05 26.78 12.28
N LYS A 254 5.67 28.04 12.12
CA LYS A 254 4.80 28.73 13.07
C LYS A 254 3.44 28.01 13.17
N GLU A 255 2.84 27.71 12.04
CA GLU A 255 1.56 26.96 12.01
C GLU A 255 1.68 25.60 12.70
N PHE A 256 2.75 24.83 12.45
CA PHE A 256 2.99 23.58 13.15
C PHE A 256 3.25 23.75 14.65
N ALA A 257 3.98 24.79 15.06
CA ALA A 257 4.22 25.08 16.47
C ALA A 257 2.93 25.49 17.21
N ASP A 258 2.03 26.18 16.54
CA ASP A 258 0.70 26.52 17.08
C ASP A 258 -0.19 25.26 17.22
N LEU A 259 -0.07 24.31 16.30
CA LEU A 259 -0.81 23.05 16.32
C LEU A 259 -0.22 22.01 17.29
N LEU A 260 1.09 22.03 17.51
CA LEU A 260 1.86 21.10 18.34
C LEU A 260 2.79 21.89 19.28
N PRO A 261 2.25 22.71 20.21
CA PRO A 261 3.07 23.57 21.06
C PRO A 261 4.06 22.79 21.92
N GLU A 262 3.70 21.55 22.30
CA GLU A 262 4.56 20.62 23.06
C GLU A 262 5.79 20.15 22.25
N TRP A 263 5.82 20.35 20.92
CA TRP A 263 6.90 19.95 20.02
C TRP A 263 7.53 21.14 19.26
N ALA A 264 7.31 22.36 19.71
CA ALA A 264 7.81 23.58 19.04
C ALA A 264 9.33 23.55 18.82
N ASP A 265 10.10 23.02 19.79
CA ASP A 265 11.55 22.85 19.71
C ASP A 265 11.99 21.85 18.62
N ARG A 266 11.19 20.82 18.35
CA ARG A 266 11.43 19.82 17.29
C ARG A 266 11.04 20.36 15.92
N ILE A 267 9.92 21.09 15.86
CA ILE A 267 9.47 21.75 14.63
C ILE A 267 10.53 22.74 14.13
N ALA A 268 11.29 23.37 15.02
CA ALA A 268 12.42 24.22 14.67
C ALA A 268 13.54 23.48 13.89
N THR A 269 13.57 22.14 13.92
CA THR A 269 14.51 21.33 13.12
C THR A 269 14.13 21.23 11.65
N LEU A 270 12.91 21.59 11.26
CA LEU A 270 12.47 21.66 9.87
C LEU A 270 13.01 22.95 9.24
N LYS A 271 14.13 22.85 8.54
CA LYS A 271 14.84 23.99 7.94
C LYS A 271 14.65 24.09 6.43
N GLU A 272 14.43 22.96 5.77
CA GLU A 272 14.46 22.87 4.30
C GLU A 272 13.26 22.10 3.75
N TRP A 273 12.77 22.51 2.59
CA TRP A 273 11.64 21.86 1.91
C TRP A 273 11.89 20.40 1.55
N LYS A 274 13.16 19.99 1.39
CA LYS A 274 13.50 18.56 1.15
C LYS A 274 13.14 17.64 2.31
N GLN A 275 12.95 18.18 3.53
CA GLN A 275 12.52 17.44 4.71
C GLN A 275 10.99 17.16 4.69
N ILE A 276 10.27 17.75 3.74
CA ILE A 276 8.82 17.63 3.60
C ILE A 276 8.51 16.95 2.27
N SER A 277 7.95 15.77 2.34
CA SER A 277 7.47 15.02 1.17
C SER A 277 5.98 15.25 0.95
N VAL A 278 5.58 15.43 -0.30
CA VAL A 278 4.19 15.64 -0.68
C VAL A 278 3.60 14.35 -1.22
N LEU A 279 2.64 13.80 -0.51
CA LEU A 279 1.81 12.72 -1.02
C LEU A 279 0.58 13.29 -1.72
N SER A 280 0.60 13.30 -3.04
CA SER A 280 -0.60 13.58 -3.83
C SER A 280 -1.56 12.41 -3.70
N VAL A 281 -2.69 12.64 -3.02
CA VAL A 281 -3.66 11.60 -2.75
C VAL A 281 -4.47 11.33 -4.01
N GLU A 282 -4.48 10.07 -4.41
CA GLU A 282 -5.28 9.55 -5.51
C GLU A 282 -6.08 8.34 -5.05
N SER A 283 -7.23 8.15 -5.64
CA SER A 283 -7.97 6.90 -5.57
C SER A 283 -8.44 6.55 -6.97
N SER A 284 -8.19 5.33 -7.38
CA SER A 284 -8.59 4.88 -8.72
C SER A 284 -8.82 3.37 -8.73
N ARG A 285 -9.50 2.89 -9.75
CA ARG A 285 -9.64 1.47 -10.02
C ARG A 285 -9.86 1.21 -11.50
N LEU A 286 -9.41 0.06 -11.96
CA LEU A 286 -9.74 -0.44 -13.28
C LEU A 286 -11.15 -1.04 -13.31
N ARG A 287 -11.84 -0.90 -14.44
CA ARG A 287 -13.09 -1.63 -14.69
C ARG A 287 -12.83 -3.11 -14.96
N ARG A 288 -11.70 -3.42 -15.58
CA ARG A 288 -11.22 -4.75 -15.90
C ARG A 288 -9.75 -4.88 -15.51
N TRP A 289 -9.40 -5.91 -14.73
CA TRP A 289 -8.06 -6.11 -14.17
C TRP A 289 -7.22 -7.09 -14.98
N TYR A 290 -7.73 -7.59 -16.09
CA TYR A 290 -7.10 -8.67 -16.84
C TYR A 290 -7.39 -8.59 -18.33
N ARG A 291 -6.52 -9.23 -19.10
CA ARG A 291 -6.71 -9.63 -20.50
C ARG A 291 -6.05 -11.00 -20.70
N PRO A 292 -6.20 -11.67 -21.87
CA PRO A 292 -5.53 -12.94 -22.11
C PRO A 292 -4.02 -12.85 -21.81
N GLY A 293 -3.52 -13.74 -20.92
CA GLY A 293 -2.13 -13.79 -20.49
C GLY A 293 -1.66 -12.68 -19.53
N LEU A 294 -2.53 -11.77 -19.08
CA LEU A 294 -2.17 -10.66 -18.19
C LEU A 294 -3.20 -10.46 -17.08
N LEU A 295 -2.72 -10.32 -15.84
CA LEU A 295 -3.49 -9.92 -14.65
C LEU A 295 -2.82 -8.70 -14.00
N LEU A 296 -3.62 -7.72 -13.53
CA LEU A 296 -3.15 -6.61 -12.70
C LEU A 296 -3.68 -6.77 -11.28
N ILE A 297 -2.82 -6.51 -10.27
CA ILE A 297 -3.16 -6.59 -8.85
C ILE A 297 -2.58 -5.42 -8.06
N GLY A 298 -3.07 -5.20 -6.85
CA GLY A 298 -2.64 -4.10 -6.00
C GLY A 298 -2.85 -2.73 -6.65
N ASP A 299 -1.94 -1.80 -6.41
CA ASP A 299 -2.05 -0.42 -6.93
C ASP A 299 -2.02 -0.33 -8.47
N ALA A 300 -1.55 -1.37 -9.17
CA ALA A 300 -1.65 -1.45 -10.63
C ALA A 300 -3.11 -1.58 -11.09
N ALA A 301 -3.97 -2.23 -10.29
CA ALA A 301 -5.39 -2.40 -10.55
C ALA A 301 -6.27 -1.37 -9.84
N HIS A 302 -5.93 -1.01 -8.60
CA HIS A 302 -6.72 -0.10 -7.76
C HIS A 302 -5.85 0.65 -6.75
N VAL A 303 -5.80 1.94 -6.86
CA VAL A 303 -5.10 2.81 -5.90
C VAL A 303 -6.05 3.16 -4.77
N MET A 304 -5.59 2.95 -3.54
CA MET A 304 -6.32 3.30 -2.32
C MET A 304 -5.89 4.68 -1.80
N SER A 305 -6.82 5.40 -1.20
CA SER A 305 -6.48 6.56 -0.37
C SER A 305 -5.63 6.12 0.84
N PRO A 306 -4.77 6.99 1.40
CA PRO A 306 -3.99 6.67 2.59
C PRO A 306 -4.83 6.54 3.87
N VAL A 307 -6.11 6.91 3.83
CA VAL A 307 -7.02 6.83 4.99
C VAL A 307 -7.11 5.38 5.48
N GLY A 308 -6.75 5.17 6.74
CA GLY A 308 -6.72 3.87 7.40
C GLY A 308 -5.52 2.98 7.07
N GLY A 309 -4.58 3.41 6.23
CA GLY A 309 -3.36 2.66 5.91
C GLY A 309 -3.59 1.30 5.23
N VAL A 310 -4.71 1.10 4.52
CA VAL A 310 -5.16 -0.22 4.05
C VAL A 310 -4.54 -0.70 2.73
N GLY A 311 -3.82 0.16 1.99
CA GLY A 311 -3.35 -0.15 0.63
C GLY A 311 -2.52 -1.42 0.53
N ILE A 312 -1.48 -1.55 1.36
CA ILE A 312 -0.61 -2.73 1.42
C ILE A 312 -1.42 -4.00 1.70
N ASN A 313 -2.36 -3.92 2.63
CA ASN A 313 -3.15 -5.06 3.06
C ASN A 313 -4.06 -5.57 1.94
N TYR A 314 -4.63 -4.66 1.15
CA TYR A 314 -5.43 -5.04 -0.02
C TYR A 314 -4.57 -5.62 -1.14
N ALA A 315 -3.40 -5.07 -1.37
CA ALA A 315 -2.44 -5.58 -2.34
C ALA A 315 -1.98 -7.02 -2.01
N ILE A 316 -1.70 -7.30 -0.74
CA ILE A 316 -1.35 -8.66 -0.26
C ILE A 316 -2.55 -9.61 -0.36
N GLN A 317 -3.75 -9.16 0.00
CA GLN A 317 -4.96 -9.98 -0.15
C GLN A 317 -5.25 -10.32 -1.63
N ASP A 318 -4.96 -9.42 -2.57
CA ASP A 318 -5.06 -9.70 -4.00
C ASP A 318 -4.09 -10.83 -4.39
N ALA A 319 -2.84 -10.75 -3.91
CA ALA A 319 -1.82 -11.78 -4.15
C ALA A 319 -2.28 -13.15 -3.64
N VAL A 320 -2.81 -13.23 -2.41
CA VAL A 320 -3.33 -14.48 -1.84
C VAL A 320 -4.48 -15.05 -2.68
N VAL A 321 -5.44 -14.19 -3.06
CA VAL A 321 -6.57 -14.64 -3.89
C VAL A 321 -6.12 -15.10 -5.28
N ALA A 322 -5.14 -14.40 -5.88
CA ALA A 322 -4.54 -14.78 -7.15
C ALA A 322 -3.84 -16.15 -7.04
N ALA A 323 -2.97 -16.34 -6.04
CA ALA A 323 -2.29 -17.61 -5.80
C ALA A 323 -3.28 -18.78 -5.58
N ASN A 324 -4.31 -18.56 -4.74
CA ASN A 324 -5.33 -19.56 -4.45
C ASN A 324 -6.17 -19.99 -5.65
N ILE A 325 -6.37 -19.11 -6.63
CA ILE A 325 -7.21 -19.40 -7.82
C ILE A 325 -6.36 -19.93 -8.96
N LEU A 326 -5.16 -19.37 -9.13
CA LEU A 326 -4.35 -19.60 -10.33
C LEU A 326 -3.31 -20.71 -10.16
N GLY A 327 -2.97 -21.09 -8.92
CA GLY A 327 -1.87 -22.03 -8.64
C GLY A 327 -1.96 -23.32 -9.42
N GLU A 328 -3.06 -24.05 -9.32
CA GLU A 328 -3.24 -25.33 -10.03
C GLU A 328 -3.24 -25.17 -11.56
N ASN A 329 -3.79 -24.05 -12.03
CA ASN A 329 -3.82 -23.76 -13.47
C ASN A 329 -2.43 -23.43 -14.01
N LEU A 330 -1.62 -22.71 -13.22
CA LEU A 330 -0.23 -22.40 -13.55
C LEU A 330 0.63 -23.68 -13.55
N LYS A 331 0.44 -24.59 -12.60
CA LYS A 331 1.08 -25.92 -12.62
C LYS A 331 0.72 -26.72 -13.89
N ALA A 332 -0.51 -26.60 -14.34
CA ALA A 332 -0.97 -27.21 -15.58
C ALA A 332 -0.52 -26.47 -16.87
N GLY A 333 0.28 -25.41 -16.74
CA GLY A 333 0.82 -24.63 -17.87
C GLY A 333 -0.22 -23.82 -18.64
N ARG A 334 -1.41 -23.54 -18.04
CA ARG A 334 -2.49 -22.80 -18.73
C ARG A 334 -3.31 -21.98 -17.74
N VAL A 335 -3.72 -20.79 -18.16
CA VAL A 335 -4.62 -19.91 -17.39
C VAL A 335 -5.72 -19.42 -18.33
N ARG A 336 -6.96 -19.69 -17.98
CA ARG A 336 -8.14 -19.26 -18.75
C ARG A 336 -8.57 -17.86 -18.31
N LEU A 337 -9.17 -17.11 -19.22
CA LEU A 337 -9.71 -15.78 -18.95
C LEU A 337 -10.76 -15.79 -17.81
N SER A 338 -11.54 -16.87 -17.69
CA SER A 338 -12.54 -17.04 -16.63
C SER A 338 -11.92 -17.12 -15.22
N GLU A 339 -10.67 -17.60 -15.11
CA GLU A 339 -9.95 -17.70 -13.84
C GLU A 339 -9.40 -16.33 -13.42
N LEU A 340 -8.89 -15.55 -14.36
CA LEU A 340 -8.52 -14.17 -14.15
C LEU A 340 -9.74 -13.32 -13.73
N ALA A 341 -10.87 -13.51 -14.40
CA ALA A 341 -12.15 -12.89 -14.04
C ALA A 341 -12.60 -13.25 -12.61
N LYS A 342 -12.33 -14.49 -12.16
CA LYS A 342 -12.67 -14.95 -10.82
C LYS A 342 -11.82 -14.25 -9.75
N VAL A 343 -10.54 -13.97 -10.03
CA VAL A 343 -9.69 -13.15 -9.14
C VAL A 343 -10.30 -11.79 -8.97
N GLN A 344 -10.54 -11.06 -10.06
CA GLN A 344 -11.17 -9.73 -10.00
C GLN A 344 -12.49 -9.77 -9.23
N ARG A 345 -13.42 -10.67 -9.56
CA ARG A 345 -14.73 -10.76 -8.91
C ARG A 345 -14.66 -10.94 -7.40
N LYS A 346 -13.65 -11.70 -6.92
CA LYS A 346 -13.45 -11.88 -5.47
C LYS A 346 -12.86 -10.67 -4.78
N ARG A 347 -12.11 -9.83 -5.49
CA ARG A 347 -11.38 -8.70 -4.92
C ARG A 347 -12.01 -7.34 -5.20
N GLU A 348 -12.72 -7.19 -6.30
CA GLU A 348 -13.26 -5.89 -6.70
C GLU A 348 -14.30 -5.35 -5.70
N TRP A 349 -15.27 -6.17 -5.26
CA TRP A 349 -16.31 -5.66 -4.37
C TRP A 349 -15.76 -5.25 -2.98
N PRO A 350 -14.82 -5.99 -2.32
CA PRO A 350 -14.19 -5.49 -1.10
C PRO A 350 -13.44 -4.17 -1.33
N THR A 351 -12.75 -4.05 -2.47
CA THR A 351 -12.06 -2.83 -2.89
C THR A 351 -13.02 -1.65 -3.02
N ARG A 352 -14.16 -1.86 -3.70
CA ARG A 352 -15.20 -0.82 -3.86
C ARG A 352 -15.80 -0.37 -2.54
N ILE A 353 -16.05 -1.29 -1.61
CA ILE A 353 -16.59 -0.96 -0.28
C ILE A 353 -15.61 -0.09 0.49
N ILE A 354 -14.33 -0.47 0.53
CA ILE A 354 -13.35 0.31 1.30
C ILE A 354 -13.07 1.68 0.66
N GLN A 355 -13.01 1.76 -0.67
CA GLN A 355 -12.90 3.05 -1.36
C GLN A 355 -14.11 3.96 -1.11
N GLY A 356 -15.33 3.38 -1.07
CA GLY A 356 -16.55 4.10 -0.69
C GLY A 356 -16.49 4.60 0.75
N PHE A 357 -16.06 3.77 1.69
CA PHE A 357 -15.88 4.15 3.09
C PHE A 357 -14.82 5.27 3.24
N GLN A 358 -13.68 5.14 2.58
CA GLN A 358 -12.64 6.18 2.55
C GLN A 358 -13.18 7.50 1.98
N HIS A 359 -13.97 7.42 0.91
CA HIS A 359 -14.58 8.60 0.30
C HIS A 359 -15.55 9.32 1.27
N ILE A 360 -16.40 8.58 1.98
CA ILE A 360 -17.32 9.15 3.00
C ILE A 360 -16.52 9.85 4.09
N ILE A 361 -15.51 9.20 4.66
CA ILE A 361 -14.66 9.81 5.70
C ILE A 361 -14.01 11.09 5.18
N GLN A 362 -13.46 11.06 3.97
CA GLN A 362 -12.81 12.21 3.36
C GLN A 362 -13.78 13.37 3.15
N GLN A 363 -14.98 13.11 2.68
CA GLN A 363 -16.00 14.15 2.51
C GLN A 363 -16.46 14.73 3.85
N MET A 364 -16.71 13.89 4.86
CA MET A 364 -17.15 14.33 6.19
C MET A 364 -16.07 15.16 6.89
N VAL A 365 -14.84 14.66 6.90
CA VAL A 365 -13.72 15.28 7.61
C VAL A 365 -13.29 16.56 6.92
N LEU A 366 -13.14 16.55 5.59
CA LEU A 366 -12.66 17.70 4.83
C LEU A 366 -13.71 18.80 4.68
N ALA A 367 -14.98 18.43 4.53
CA ALA A 367 -16.06 19.43 4.49
C ALA A 367 -16.17 20.21 5.80
N SER A 368 -15.88 19.56 6.93
CA SER A 368 -15.99 20.16 8.26
C SER A 368 -14.72 20.91 8.68
N VAL A 369 -13.53 20.39 8.33
CA VAL A 369 -12.25 20.93 8.81
C VAL A 369 -11.72 22.03 7.90
N LEU A 370 -11.72 21.80 6.57
CA LEU A 370 -11.10 22.75 5.62
C LEU A 370 -12.00 23.95 5.24
N LYS A 371 -13.28 23.92 5.60
CA LYS A 371 -14.26 25.00 5.30
C LYS A 371 -14.66 25.83 6.52
N SER A 372 -14.19 25.48 7.69
CA SER A 372 -14.59 26.13 8.94
C SER A 372 -13.41 26.43 9.83
N ASP A 373 -13.25 27.68 10.24
CA ASP A 373 -12.33 28.08 11.32
C ASP A 373 -12.80 27.58 12.71
N LYS A 374 -13.93 26.85 12.76
CA LYS A 374 -14.43 26.27 14.01
C LYS A 374 -13.84 24.87 14.21
N ALA A 375 -13.54 24.56 15.46
CA ALA A 375 -13.12 23.22 15.86
C ALA A 375 -14.13 22.17 15.38
N LEU A 376 -13.63 21.06 14.84
CA LEU A 376 -14.49 19.93 14.48
C LEU A 376 -15.07 19.32 15.76
N THR A 377 -16.36 19.42 15.91
CA THR A 377 -17.09 18.71 16.97
C THR A 377 -17.54 17.37 16.43
N ILE A 378 -17.07 16.29 17.06
CA ILE A 378 -17.59 14.96 16.75
C ILE A 378 -19.01 14.89 17.37
N PRO A 379 -20.06 14.65 16.57
CA PRO A 379 -21.40 14.58 17.12
C PRO A 379 -21.47 13.66 18.34
N PRO A 380 -22.09 14.08 19.47
CA PRO A 380 -22.04 13.36 20.75
C PRO A 380 -22.59 11.93 20.68
N PHE A 381 -23.43 11.62 19.71
CA PHE A 381 -23.91 10.27 19.48
C PHE A 381 -22.82 9.33 18.91
N VAL A 382 -21.78 9.85 18.23
CA VAL A 382 -20.70 9.04 17.65
C VAL A 382 -19.87 8.36 18.74
N PRO A 383 -19.31 9.07 19.75
CA PRO A 383 -18.64 8.43 20.88
C PRO A 383 -19.54 7.44 21.63
N PHE A 384 -20.84 7.74 21.76
CA PHE A 384 -21.79 6.81 22.35
C PHE A 384 -21.93 5.52 21.53
N LEU A 385 -22.12 5.62 20.21
CA LEU A 385 -22.19 4.45 19.33
C LEU A 385 -20.91 3.63 19.35
N LEU A 386 -19.73 4.26 19.39
CA LEU A 386 -18.43 3.60 19.46
C LEU A 386 -18.19 2.85 20.80
N ARG A 387 -18.94 3.20 21.87
CA ARG A 387 -18.91 2.45 23.15
C ARG A 387 -19.69 1.15 23.08
N LEU A 388 -20.65 1.00 22.18
CA LEU A 388 -21.45 -0.22 22.05
C LEU A 388 -20.56 -1.39 21.54
N PRO A 389 -20.65 -2.58 22.14
CA PRO A 389 -19.71 -3.68 21.84
C PRO A 389 -19.66 -4.09 20.35
N LEU A 390 -20.81 -4.18 19.70
CA LEU A 390 -20.89 -4.59 18.30
C LEU A 390 -20.56 -3.47 17.32
N VAL A 391 -21.03 -2.25 17.59
CA VAL A 391 -20.84 -1.09 16.72
C VAL A 391 -19.42 -0.55 16.84
N GLY A 392 -18.90 -0.48 18.06
CA GLY A 392 -17.56 0.04 18.33
C GLY A 392 -16.41 -0.83 17.77
N ALA A 393 -16.66 -2.11 17.56
CA ALA A 393 -15.68 -2.99 16.90
C ALA A 393 -15.68 -2.86 15.36
N LEU A 394 -16.72 -2.25 14.77
CA LEU A 394 -16.91 -2.21 13.32
C LEU A 394 -15.81 -1.41 12.60
N PRO A 395 -15.39 -0.20 13.04
CA PRO A 395 -14.30 0.54 12.41
C PRO A 395 -12.99 -0.23 12.47
N ALA A 396 -12.62 -0.77 13.64
CA ALA A 396 -11.43 -1.59 13.83
C ALA A 396 -11.46 -2.82 12.91
N ARG A 397 -12.60 -3.53 12.83
CA ARG A 397 -12.77 -4.70 11.97
C ARG A 397 -12.63 -4.34 10.49
N LEU A 398 -13.21 -3.23 10.04
CA LEU A 398 -13.15 -2.80 8.65
C LEU A 398 -11.72 -2.42 8.25
N VAL A 399 -11.00 -1.73 9.13
CA VAL A 399 -9.59 -1.37 8.92
C VAL A 399 -8.71 -2.63 8.95
N ALA A 400 -8.89 -3.53 9.94
CA ALA A 400 -8.06 -4.70 10.15
C ALA A 400 -8.20 -5.75 9.05
N PHE A 401 -9.43 -6.05 8.62
CA PHE A 401 -9.73 -7.18 7.73
C PHE A 401 -10.43 -6.80 6.44
N GLY A 402 -10.98 -5.58 6.38
CA GLY A 402 -11.93 -5.22 5.33
C GLY A 402 -13.27 -5.96 5.50
N PRO A 403 -14.15 -5.88 4.49
CA PRO A 403 -15.46 -6.52 4.54
C PRO A 403 -15.40 -8.07 4.44
N ARG A 404 -14.27 -8.62 3.98
CA ARG A 404 -14.09 -10.07 3.83
C ARG A 404 -12.66 -10.48 4.16
N ARG A 405 -12.50 -11.43 5.09
CA ARG A 405 -11.19 -12.05 5.38
C ARG A 405 -10.73 -12.91 4.20
N VAL A 406 -9.43 -12.94 3.98
CA VAL A 406 -8.75 -13.76 2.99
C VAL A 406 -7.81 -14.71 3.71
N HIS A 407 -7.82 -15.98 3.29
CA HIS A 407 -6.97 -17.03 3.87
C HIS A 407 -6.14 -17.67 2.77
N VAL A 408 -4.92 -18.07 3.10
CA VAL A 408 -4.10 -18.92 2.24
C VAL A 408 -4.76 -20.29 2.18
N LYS A 409 -4.90 -20.87 1.00
CA LYS A 409 -5.27 -22.28 0.90
C LYS A 409 -4.07 -23.12 1.36
N ASP A 410 -4.36 -24.23 2.02
CA ASP A 410 -3.36 -25.21 2.45
C ASP A 410 -2.43 -25.54 1.28
N VAL A 411 -1.15 -25.34 1.49
CA VAL A 411 -0.06 -25.59 0.54
C VAL A 411 0.87 -26.63 1.14
#